data_98682c65f99c8a355d31ee2aa4260add
#
_entry.id   98682c65f99c8a355d31ee2aa4260add
#
_cell.length_a   1.000
_cell.length_b   1.000
_cell.length_c   1.000
_cell.angle_alpha   90.00
_cell.angle_beta   90.00
_cell.angle_gamma   90.00
#
_symmetry.space_group_name_H-M   'P 1'
#
loop_
_entity.id
_entity.type
_entity.pdbx_description
1 polymer ?
#
loop_
_entity_poly.entity_id
_entity_poly.type
_entity_poly.pdbx_seq_one_letter_code
_entity_poly.pdbx_strand_id
1 'polypeptide(L)'
;MALPSIAPYRVPQAEELPAGKVSWRPDPERAVLLIHDMERHFVNAFAPGTDPLNQVVPNIALLRESARAAGVPVVYCAQPGGQTPEQRGLQLEWWGPGVADPAMEEIIDELAPGPGDVRLTKWRYSAFQRTDLRERMRKWGRDQLVITGIYAHIGCLMTAAEAFQQEVQAFFVADAVADFSRADHDMAVSYAARNCGVVDTARNLAGEFAAPESEVA
;
A
#
# COMPACT_ATOMS: atom_id res chain seq x y z
N MET A 1 -22.65 -6.92 -1.32
CA MET A 1 -22.30 -7.28 -2.71
C MET A 1 -20.96 -8.00 -2.63
N ALA A 2 -20.77 -9.12 -3.34
CA ALA A 2 -19.46 -9.76 -3.41
C ALA A 2 -18.51 -8.90 -4.24
N LEU A 3 -17.22 -8.93 -3.91
CA LEU A 3 -16.19 -8.30 -4.75
C LEU A 3 -16.21 -8.94 -6.15
N PRO A 4 -15.98 -8.17 -7.22
CA PRO A 4 -15.88 -8.73 -8.56
C PRO A 4 -14.67 -9.68 -8.65
N SER A 5 -14.79 -10.75 -9.45
CA SER A 5 -13.65 -11.59 -9.79
C SER A 5 -12.69 -10.80 -10.68
N ILE A 6 -11.40 -10.82 -10.34
CA ILE A 6 -10.36 -10.04 -11.02
C ILE A 6 -9.63 -10.95 -12.00
N ALA A 7 -9.70 -10.61 -13.29
CA ALA A 7 -8.99 -11.32 -14.34
C ALA A 7 -7.46 -11.08 -14.25
N PRO A 8 -6.65 -12.08 -14.62
CA PRO A 8 -5.20 -11.91 -14.64
C PRO A 8 -4.74 -10.79 -15.57
N TYR A 9 -3.75 -10.01 -15.11
CA TYR A 9 -3.07 -9.00 -15.92
C TYR A 9 -1.63 -8.83 -15.43
N ARG A 10 -0.71 -8.42 -16.32
CA ARG A 10 0.68 -8.11 -15.98
C ARG A 10 0.78 -6.73 -15.31
N VAL A 11 1.52 -6.60 -14.22
CA VAL A 11 1.81 -5.29 -13.60
C VAL A 11 2.67 -4.41 -14.53
N PRO A 12 2.63 -3.08 -14.37
CA PRO A 12 3.52 -2.17 -15.08
C PRO A 12 4.99 -2.52 -14.85
N GLN A 13 5.82 -2.44 -15.89
CA GLN A 13 7.26 -2.61 -15.78
C GLN A 13 7.95 -1.25 -15.68
N ALA A 14 9.21 -1.23 -15.26
CA ALA A 14 9.96 0.01 -15.03
C ALA A 14 9.95 0.96 -16.25
N GLU A 15 10.03 0.40 -17.47
CA GLU A 15 10.04 1.16 -18.72
C GLU A 15 8.67 1.75 -19.07
N GLU A 16 7.59 1.26 -18.46
CA GLU A 16 6.22 1.72 -18.67
C GLU A 16 5.85 2.83 -17.68
N LEU A 17 6.67 3.10 -16.67
CA LEU A 17 6.35 4.07 -15.62
C LEU A 17 6.43 5.50 -16.14
N PRO A 18 5.48 6.37 -15.75
CA PRO A 18 5.52 7.78 -16.11
C PRO A 18 6.71 8.47 -15.46
N ALA A 19 7.32 9.41 -16.19
CA ALA A 19 8.39 10.25 -15.63
C ALA A 19 7.90 11.01 -14.39
N GLY A 20 8.71 11.02 -13.34
CA GLY A 20 8.46 11.77 -12.12
C GLY A 20 8.60 13.29 -12.31
N LYS A 21 7.87 14.06 -11.50
CA LYS A 21 7.97 15.54 -11.47
C LYS A 21 9.01 16.05 -10.49
N VAL A 22 9.39 15.21 -9.53
CA VAL A 22 10.30 15.57 -8.42
C VAL A 22 11.34 14.46 -8.26
N SER A 23 12.47 14.82 -7.67
CA SER A 23 13.59 13.90 -7.44
C SER A 23 13.64 13.36 -6.01
N TRP A 24 12.48 13.20 -5.36
CA TRP A 24 12.45 12.61 -4.02
C TRP A 24 12.97 11.17 -4.05
N ARG A 25 13.72 10.81 -3.02
CA ARG A 25 14.17 9.45 -2.76
C ARG A 25 13.74 9.03 -1.38
N PRO A 26 13.35 7.78 -1.15
CA PRO A 26 13.03 7.31 0.18
C PRO A 26 14.31 7.24 1.02
N ASP A 27 14.22 7.80 2.21
CA ASP A 27 15.28 7.82 3.21
C ASP A 27 14.87 6.86 4.34
N PRO A 28 15.71 5.87 4.71
CA PRO A 28 15.38 4.92 5.77
C PRO A 28 15.05 5.58 7.11
N GLU A 29 15.60 6.75 7.42
CA GLU A 29 15.29 7.47 8.65
C GLU A 29 13.97 8.24 8.59
N ARG A 30 13.45 8.52 7.39
CA ARG A 30 12.24 9.31 7.16
C ARG A 30 11.05 8.46 6.68
N ALA A 31 11.32 7.29 6.10
CA ALA A 31 10.32 6.47 5.46
C ALA A 31 9.53 5.60 6.45
N VAL A 32 8.28 5.31 6.10
CA VAL A 32 7.43 4.26 6.66
C VAL A 32 6.94 3.41 5.50
N LEU A 33 7.00 2.09 5.61
CA LEU A 33 6.40 1.18 4.63
C LEU A 33 4.96 0.87 5.05
N LEU A 34 4.01 1.13 4.15
CA LEU A 34 2.60 0.78 4.31
C LEU A 34 2.24 -0.41 3.42
N ILE A 35 1.71 -1.47 4.03
CA ILE A 35 1.11 -2.62 3.36
C ILE A 35 -0.41 -2.52 3.54
N HIS A 36 -1.12 -2.24 2.43
CA HIS A 36 -2.50 -1.83 2.41
C HIS A 36 -3.43 -2.98 2.03
N ASP A 37 -4.38 -3.33 2.90
CA ASP A 37 -5.51 -4.25 2.66
C ASP A 37 -5.14 -5.61 2.03
N MET A 38 -4.09 -6.25 2.53
CA MET A 38 -3.66 -7.58 2.04
C MET A 38 -4.34 -8.73 2.79
N GLU A 39 -5.58 -8.50 3.28
CA GLU A 39 -6.43 -9.51 3.89
C GLU A 39 -6.93 -10.51 2.86
N ARG A 40 -7.15 -11.74 3.28
CA ARG A 40 -7.71 -12.83 2.44
C ARG A 40 -9.02 -12.41 1.76
N HIS A 41 -9.85 -11.59 2.41
CA HIS A 41 -11.11 -11.08 1.84
C HIS A 41 -10.89 -10.37 0.50
N PHE A 42 -9.89 -9.51 0.41
CA PHE A 42 -9.60 -8.73 -0.79
C PHE A 42 -8.74 -9.50 -1.79
N VAL A 43 -7.74 -10.23 -1.29
CA VAL A 43 -6.82 -11.03 -2.11
C VAL A 43 -7.55 -12.14 -2.86
N ASN A 44 -8.55 -12.78 -2.23
CA ASN A 44 -9.33 -13.86 -2.85
C ASN A 44 -10.22 -13.40 -4.03
N ALA A 45 -10.34 -12.11 -4.30
CA ALA A 45 -10.98 -11.62 -5.51
C ALA A 45 -10.13 -11.85 -6.78
N PHE A 46 -8.82 -12.01 -6.62
CA PHE A 46 -7.90 -12.32 -7.72
C PHE A 46 -7.87 -13.82 -8.01
N ALA A 47 -7.60 -14.17 -9.28
CA ALA A 47 -7.44 -15.56 -9.68
C ALA A 47 -6.20 -16.18 -8.98
N PRO A 48 -6.34 -17.29 -8.27
CA PRO A 48 -5.23 -17.87 -7.50
C PRO A 48 -4.05 -18.28 -8.40
N GLY A 49 -2.82 -18.01 -7.93
CA GLY A 49 -1.60 -18.42 -8.62
C GLY A 49 -1.35 -17.72 -9.96
N THR A 50 -1.96 -16.55 -10.18
CA THR A 50 -1.79 -15.76 -11.41
C THR A 50 -1.31 -14.34 -11.13
N ASP A 51 -0.87 -13.63 -12.17
CA ASP A 51 -0.65 -12.19 -12.10
C ASP A 51 -2.00 -11.44 -11.93
N PRO A 52 -2.01 -10.32 -11.23
CA PRO A 52 -0.84 -9.56 -10.76
C PRO A 52 -0.21 -10.07 -9.45
N LEU A 53 -0.90 -10.91 -8.65
CA LEU A 53 -0.45 -11.27 -7.30
C LEU A 53 0.84 -12.07 -7.29
N ASN A 54 1.13 -12.89 -8.31
CA ASN A 54 2.40 -13.61 -8.43
C ASN A 54 3.63 -12.69 -8.49
N GLN A 55 3.44 -11.42 -8.88
CA GLN A 55 4.50 -10.41 -8.89
C GLN A 55 4.38 -9.49 -7.65
N VAL A 56 3.19 -9.01 -7.34
CA VAL A 56 2.94 -8.04 -6.27
C VAL A 56 3.31 -8.58 -4.89
N VAL A 57 2.92 -9.81 -4.56
CA VAL A 57 3.19 -10.38 -3.22
C VAL A 57 4.68 -10.54 -2.96
N PRO A 58 5.50 -11.12 -3.85
CA PRO A 58 6.95 -11.15 -3.67
C PRO A 58 7.60 -9.77 -3.62
N ASN A 59 7.10 -8.78 -4.37
CA ASN A 59 7.62 -7.42 -4.36
C ASN A 59 7.33 -6.70 -3.03
N ILE A 60 6.14 -6.89 -2.46
CA ILE A 60 5.82 -6.40 -1.11
C ILE A 60 6.73 -7.08 -0.07
N ALA A 61 6.93 -8.39 -0.18
CA ALA A 61 7.81 -9.12 0.73
C ALA A 61 9.27 -8.62 0.65
N LEU A 62 9.79 -8.37 -0.56
CA LEU A 62 11.11 -7.76 -0.77
C LEU A 62 11.23 -6.41 -0.03
N LEU A 63 10.29 -5.51 -0.25
CA LEU A 63 10.26 -4.20 0.42
C LEU A 63 10.17 -4.33 1.94
N ARG A 64 9.32 -5.24 2.43
CA ARG A 64 9.17 -5.50 3.86
C ARG A 64 10.49 -5.94 4.51
N GLU A 65 11.18 -6.89 3.90
CA GLU A 65 12.47 -7.37 4.43
C GLU A 65 13.55 -6.28 4.37
N SER A 66 13.61 -5.51 3.27
CA SER A 66 14.53 -4.38 3.14
C SER A 66 14.23 -3.28 4.16
N ALA A 67 12.95 -2.96 4.36
CA ALA A 67 12.50 -1.99 5.36
C ALA A 67 12.90 -2.42 6.79
N ARG A 68 12.64 -3.69 7.15
CA ARG A 68 13.04 -4.23 8.45
C ARG A 68 14.54 -4.19 8.67
N ALA A 69 15.32 -4.59 7.68
CA ALA A 69 16.79 -4.56 7.74
C ALA A 69 17.34 -3.14 7.94
N ALA A 70 16.67 -2.13 7.38
CA ALA A 70 17.04 -0.72 7.49
C ALA A 70 16.39 0.01 8.70
N GLY A 71 15.64 -0.69 9.55
CA GLY A 71 14.94 -0.06 10.67
C GLY A 71 13.77 0.84 10.29
N VAL A 72 13.26 0.69 9.05
CA VAL A 72 12.06 1.39 8.58
C VAL A 72 10.82 0.72 9.19
N PRO A 73 9.94 1.45 9.89
CA PRO A 73 8.72 0.90 10.43
C PRO A 73 7.83 0.33 9.34
N VAL A 74 7.34 -0.90 9.55
CA VAL A 74 6.37 -1.56 8.68
C VAL A 74 4.98 -1.43 9.32
N VAL A 75 4.05 -0.87 8.56
CA VAL A 75 2.67 -0.62 8.98
C VAL A 75 1.73 -1.39 8.06
N TYR A 76 0.88 -2.19 8.63
CA TYR A 76 -0.25 -2.84 7.96
C TYR A 76 -1.52 -2.06 8.26
N CYS A 77 -2.34 -1.83 7.27
CA CYS A 77 -3.71 -1.42 7.51
C CYS A 77 -4.67 -2.49 6.98
N ALA A 78 -5.65 -2.84 7.79
CA ALA A 78 -6.58 -3.90 7.51
C ALA A 78 -8.00 -3.54 7.98
N GLN A 79 -9.02 -3.92 7.22
CA GLN A 79 -10.40 -3.66 7.60
C GLN A 79 -10.87 -4.71 8.62
N PRO A 80 -11.52 -4.29 9.72
CA PRO A 80 -12.09 -5.24 10.65
C PRO A 80 -13.36 -5.84 10.07
N GLY A 81 -13.64 -7.09 10.40
CA GLY A 81 -14.93 -7.71 10.13
C GLY A 81 -16.02 -7.26 11.10
N GLY A 82 -17.26 -7.65 10.81
CA GLY A 82 -18.40 -7.40 11.68
C GLY A 82 -18.68 -5.93 11.96
N GLN A 83 -18.34 -5.02 11.06
CA GLN A 83 -18.57 -3.59 11.22
C GLN A 83 -20.06 -3.27 11.38
N THR A 84 -20.40 -2.42 12.36
CA THR A 84 -21.77 -1.88 12.46
C THR A 84 -22.07 -0.93 11.28
N PRO A 85 -23.38 -0.67 10.99
CA PRO A 85 -23.74 0.32 9.96
C PRO A 85 -23.07 1.69 10.14
N GLU A 86 -22.94 2.16 11.39
CA GLU A 86 -22.30 3.44 11.72
C GLU A 86 -20.78 3.41 11.43
N GLN A 87 -20.14 2.28 11.73
CA GLN A 87 -18.71 2.09 11.43
C GLN A 87 -18.48 2.03 9.94
N ARG A 88 -19.34 1.28 9.22
CA ARG A 88 -19.25 1.11 7.77
C ARG A 88 -19.62 2.38 7.01
N GLY A 89 -20.64 3.13 7.47
CA GLY A 89 -21.09 4.37 6.85
C GLY A 89 -21.47 4.16 5.36
N LEU A 90 -21.14 5.11 4.47
CA LEU A 90 -21.46 5.05 3.05
C LEU A 90 -20.91 3.81 2.33
N GLN A 91 -19.87 3.18 2.86
CA GLN A 91 -19.35 1.93 2.30
C GLN A 91 -20.36 0.77 2.42
N LEU A 92 -21.31 0.84 3.36
CA LEU A 92 -22.37 -0.15 3.49
C LEU A 92 -23.28 -0.18 2.26
N GLU A 93 -23.66 1.00 1.77
CA GLU A 93 -24.51 1.13 0.58
C GLU A 93 -23.75 0.80 -0.70
N TRP A 94 -22.46 1.16 -0.75
CA TRP A 94 -21.64 1.03 -1.95
C TRP A 94 -21.03 -0.37 -2.13
N TRP A 95 -20.46 -0.93 -1.06
CA TRP A 95 -19.71 -2.19 -1.06
C TRP A 95 -20.37 -3.31 -0.24
N GLY A 96 -21.46 -3.00 0.48
CA GLY A 96 -22.09 -3.93 1.41
C GLY A 96 -21.35 -4.04 2.74
N PRO A 97 -21.63 -5.09 3.53
CA PRO A 97 -21.20 -5.20 4.92
C PRO A 97 -19.68 -5.34 5.13
N GLY A 98 -18.91 -5.59 4.07
CA GLY A 98 -17.48 -5.82 4.16
C GLY A 98 -17.13 -7.24 4.58
N VAL A 99 -16.06 -7.39 5.36
CA VAL A 99 -15.57 -8.69 5.83
C VAL A 99 -16.55 -9.28 6.82
N ALA A 100 -17.19 -10.39 6.47
CA ALA A 100 -18.18 -11.07 7.32
C ALA A 100 -17.61 -12.29 8.05
N ASP A 101 -16.63 -12.98 7.43
CA ASP A 101 -15.99 -14.16 7.98
C ASP A 101 -14.68 -13.76 8.69
N PRO A 102 -14.52 -14.01 10.00
CA PRO A 102 -13.29 -13.71 10.72
C PRO A 102 -12.01 -14.31 10.09
N ALA A 103 -12.11 -15.48 9.47
CA ALA A 103 -10.97 -16.09 8.76
C ALA A 103 -10.50 -15.25 7.54
N MET A 104 -11.36 -14.39 7.03
CA MET A 104 -11.05 -13.51 5.90
C MET A 104 -10.44 -12.16 6.31
N GLU A 105 -10.38 -11.85 7.59
CA GLU A 105 -9.73 -10.64 8.14
C GLU A 105 -8.20 -10.78 8.21
N GLU A 106 -7.70 -12.01 8.16
CA GLU A 106 -6.28 -12.26 8.29
C GLU A 106 -5.53 -11.82 7.03
N ILE A 107 -4.37 -11.18 7.25
CA ILE A 107 -3.40 -10.93 6.18
C ILE A 107 -2.94 -12.28 5.63
N ILE A 108 -2.72 -12.37 4.33
CA ILE A 108 -2.22 -13.60 3.69
C ILE A 108 -0.90 -14.06 4.33
N ASP A 109 -0.68 -15.36 4.36
CA ASP A 109 0.45 -15.96 5.10
C ASP A 109 1.81 -15.47 4.62
N GLU A 110 1.96 -15.23 3.31
CA GLU A 110 3.19 -14.74 2.67
C GLU A 110 3.60 -13.35 3.18
N LEU A 111 2.62 -12.57 3.64
CA LEU A 111 2.82 -11.22 4.13
C LEU A 111 2.46 -11.07 5.62
N ALA A 112 2.34 -12.17 6.36
CA ALA A 112 1.96 -12.13 7.77
C ALA A 112 2.83 -11.13 8.56
N PRO A 113 2.20 -10.24 9.36
CA PRO A 113 2.92 -9.30 10.20
C PRO A 113 3.82 -10.01 11.20
N GLY A 114 5.04 -9.51 11.37
CA GLY A 114 6.02 -10.00 12.33
C GLY A 114 6.09 -9.19 13.62
N PRO A 115 6.94 -9.61 14.57
CA PRO A 115 7.22 -8.83 15.77
C PRO A 115 7.73 -7.42 15.42
N GLY A 116 7.11 -6.40 16.04
CA GLY A 116 7.47 -4.99 15.81
C GLY A 116 6.69 -4.29 14.70
N ASP A 117 6.01 -5.03 13.83
CA ASP A 117 5.13 -4.43 12.83
C ASP A 117 3.89 -3.81 13.47
N VAL A 118 3.42 -2.70 12.91
CA VAL A 118 2.23 -2.00 13.40
C VAL A 118 1.00 -2.43 12.60
N ARG A 119 -0.09 -2.74 13.28
CA ARG A 119 -1.38 -3.03 12.64
C ARG A 119 -2.34 -1.87 12.94
N LEU A 120 -2.89 -1.26 11.88
CA LEU A 120 -3.91 -0.22 11.95
C LEU A 120 -5.27 -0.79 11.55
N THR A 121 -6.29 -0.50 12.33
CA THR A 121 -7.67 -0.76 11.92
C THR A 121 -8.11 0.29 10.92
N LYS A 122 -8.38 -0.15 9.70
CA LYS A 122 -8.75 0.73 8.59
C LYS A 122 -10.26 0.84 8.46
N TRP A 123 -10.78 2.07 8.40
CA TRP A 123 -12.21 2.36 8.34
C TRP A 123 -12.66 2.98 7.02
N ARG A 124 -11.75 3.57 6.26
CA ARG A 124 -12.03 4.31 5.02
C ARG A 124 -10.98 3.96 3.98
N TYR A 125 -11.09 4.49 2.77
CA TYR A 125 -10.14 4.23 1.68
C TYR A 125 -8.71 4.60 2.06
N SER A 126 -8.49 5.85 2.48
CA SER A 126 -7.17 6.26 2.91
C SER A 126 -6.82 5.68 4.28
N ALA A 127 -5.57 5.23 4.42
CA ALA A 127 -5.01 4.73 5.66
C ALA A 127 -4.89 5.80 6.76
N PHE A 128 -4.99 7.07 6.42
CA PHE A 128 -5.00 8.17 7.40
C PHE A 128 -6.38 8.40 8.02
N GLN A 129 -7.45 8.00 7.33
CA GLN A 129 -8.80 8.32 7.77
C GLN A 129 -9.26 7.47 8.94
N ARG A 130 -9.52 8.12 10.11
CA ARG A 130 -9.95 7.49 11.36
C ARG A 130 -8.93 6.48 11.91
N THR A 131 -7.63 6.72 11.64
CA THR A 131 -6.50 5.98 12.22
C THR A 131 -5.53 6.96 12.89
N ASP A 132 -4.55 6.43 13.59
CA ASP A 132 -3.47 7.20 14.21
C ASP A 132 -2.17 7.20 13.35
N LEU A 133 -2.23 6.83 12.07
CA LEU A 133 -1.04 6.73 11.21
C LEU A 133 -0.23 8.04 11.20
N ARG A 134 -0.89 9.19 10.97
CA ARG A 134 -0.19 10.47 10.91
C ARG A 134 0.46 10.85 12.25
N GLU A 135 -0.21 10.54 13.35
CA GLU A 135 0.33 10.77 14.70
C GLU A 135 1.56 9.89 14.97
N ARG A 136 1.50 8.62 14.59
CA ARG A 136 2.65 7.70 14.69
C ARG A 136 3.83 8.19 13.88
N MET A 137 3.61 8.56 12.62
CA MET A 137 4.67 9.11 11.77
C MET A 137 5.34 10.33 12.41
N ARG A 138 4.55 11.26 12.96
CA ARG A 138 5.10 12.43 13.69
C ARG A 138 5.90 12.04 14.93
N LYS A 139 5.41 11.08 15.72
CA LYS A 139 6.11 10.57 16.91
C LYS A 139 7.43 9.90 16.55
N TRP A 140 7.51 9.27 15.38
CA TRP A 140 8.73 8.65 14.87
C TRP A 140 9.65 9.64 14.15
N GLY A 141 9.23 10.91 13.97
CA GLY A 141 9.97 11.91 13.20
C GLY A 141 10.00 11.63 11.70
N ARG A 142 8.97 10.92 11.16
CA ARG A 142 8.94 10.43 9.78
C ARG A 142 7.91 11.17 8.94
N ASP A 143 8.26 11.48 7.69
CA ASP A 143 7.47 12.27 6.75
C ASP A 143 7.47 11.70 5.31
N GLN A 144 7.88 10.44 5.15
CA GLN A 144 7.85 9.71 3.89
C GLN A 144 7.01 8.44 4.05
N LEU A 145 6.20 8.10 3.03
CA LEU A 145 5.33 6.93 3.05
C LEU A 145 5.50 6.14 1.75
N VAL A 146 6.02 4.90 1.86
CA VAL A 146 6.11 3.94 0.75
C VAL A 146 4.84 3.09 0.77
N ILE A 147 4.06 3.13 -0.31
CA ILE A 147 2.70 2.59 -0.38
C ILE A 147 2.66 1.37 -1.28
N THR A 148 2.21 0.24 -0.71
CA THR A 148 2.01 -1.05 -1.37
C THR A 148 0.65 -1.64 -1.05
N GLY A 149 0.23 -2.70 -1.76
CA GLY A 149 -0.99 -3.44 -1.46
C GLY A 149 -2.15 -3.20 -2.41
N ILE A 150 -3.38 -3.31 -1.97
CA ILE A 150 -4.60 -3.26 -2.80
C ILE A 150 -5.70 -2.37 -2.19
N TYR A 151 -6.63 -1.81 -3.01
CA TYR A 151 -6.57 -1.73 -4.46
C TYR A 151 -5.91 -0.41 -4.85
N ALA A 152 -5.13 -0.43 -5.94
CA ALA A 152 -4.28 0.68 -6.33
C ALA A 152 -5.05 1.99 -6.49
N HIS A 153 -6.16 2.03 -7.27
CA HIS A 153 -6.94 3.25 -7.54
C HIS A 153 -7.86 3.68 -6.38
N ILE A 154 -8.11 2.78 -5.41
CA ILE A 154 -8.97 3.09 -4.26
C ILE A 154 -8.11 3.44 -3.04
N GLY A 155 -7.73 2.43 -2.26
CA GLY A 155 -7.08 2.66 -0.97
C GLY A 155 -5.68 3.23 -1.10
N CYS A 156 -4.86 2.67 -1.99
CA CYS A 156 -3.47 3.12 -2.17
C CYS A 156 -3.41 4.55 -2.72
N LEU A 157 -4.16 4.86 -3.78
CA LEU A 157 -4.17 6.18 -4.38
C LEU A 157 -4.75 7.24 -3.45
N MET A 158 -5.86 6.95 -2.75
CA MET A 158 -6.43 7.89 -1.79
C MET A 158 -5.49 8.14 -0.61
N THR A 159 -4.73 7.13 -0.20
CA THR A 159 -3.69 7.30 0.82
C THR A 159 -2.55 8.17 0.31
N ALA A 160 -2.07 7.99 -0.93
CA ALA A 160 -1.04 8.82 -1.53
C ALA A 160 -1.47 10.28 -1.68
N ALA A 161 -2.71 10.50 -2.15
CA ALA A 161 -3.27 11.85 -2.29
C ALA A 161 -3.44 12.56 -0.94
N GLU A 162 -3.86 11.84 0.10
CA GLU A 162 -3.97 12.41 1.44
C GLU A 162 -2.61 12.63 2.09
N ALA A 163 -1.63 11.73 1.88
CA ALA A 163 -0.24 11.93 2.31
C ALA A 163 0.30 13.27 1.80
N PHE A 164 0.16 13.53 0.51
CA PHE A 164 0.58 14.77 -0.13
C PHE A 164 -0.07 16.00 0.51
N GLN A 165 -1.37 15.97 0.79
CA GLN A 165 -2.10 17.07 1.46
C GLN A 165 -1.68 17.27 2.92
N GLN A 166 -1.05 16.27 3.53
CA GLN A 166 -0.53 16.32 4.90
C GLN A 166 0.98 16.56 4.97
N GLU A 167 1.61 17.01 3.88
CA GLU A 167 3.05 17.24 3.76
C GLU A 167 3.88 15.96 4.05
N VAL A 168 3.38 14.81 3.57
CA VAL A 168 4.09 13.52 3.60
C VAL A 168 4.44 13.15 2.17
N GLN A 169 5.73 12.93 1.90
CA GLN A 169 6.21 12.49 0.59
C GLN A 169 5.77 11.06 0.32
N ALA A 170 4.91 10.86 -0.67
CA ALA A 170 4.42 9.54 -1.05
C ALA A 170 5.27 8.90 -2.13
N PHE A 171 5.59 7.62 -1.94
CA PHE A 171 6.23 6.73 -2.92
C PHE A 171 5.25 5.61 -3.27
N PHE A 172 4.73 5.63 -4.48
CA PHE A 172 3.73 4.68 -4.94
C PHE A 172 4.41 3.56 -5.72
N VAL A 173 4.38 2.34 -5.18
CA VAL A 173 5.17 1.22 -5.71
C VAL A 173 4.41 0.50 -6.80
N ALA A 174 4.70 0.83 -8.06
CA ALA A 174 3.90 0.42 -9.21
C ALA A 174 3.78 -1.09 -9.42
N ASP A 175 4.80 -1.87 -9.08
CA ASP A 175 4.83 -3.33 -9.20
C ASP A 175 4.58 -4.06 -7.86
N ALA A 176 4.22 -3.30 -6.82
CA ALA A 176 3.81 -3.81 -5.51
C ALA A 176 2.40 -3.34 -5.11
N VAL A 177 1.62 -2.82 -6.05
CA VAL A 177 0.18 -2.59 -5.92
C VAL A 177 -0.57 -3.42 -6.97
N ALA A 178 -1.85 -3.73 -6.72
CA ALA A 178 -2.73 -4.38 -7.68
C ALA A 178 -4.13 -3.77 -7.66
N ASP A 179 -4.92 -4.03 -8.73
CA ASP A 179 -6.24 -3.44 -8.90
C ASP A 179 -7.24 -4.40 -9.57
N PHE A 180 -8.48 -3.96 -9.78
CA PHE A 180 -9.52 -4.71 -10.46
C PHE A 180 -9.20 -4.97 -11.93
N SER A 181 -8.41 -4.08 -12.55
CA SER A 181 -7.95 -4.24 -13.93
C SER A 181 -6.60 -3.56 -14.15
N ARG A 182 -5.92 -3.92 -15.27
CA ARG A 182 -4.72 -3.19 -15.71
C ARG A 182 -5.03 -1.71 -15.96
N ALA A 183 -6.20 -1.37 -16.46
CA ALA A 183 -6.58 0.01 -16.73
C ALA A 183 -6.73 0.84 -15.44
N ASP A 184 -7.34 0.28 -14.39
CA ASP A 184 -7.45 0.93 -13.08
C ASP A 184 -6.07 1.09 -12.43
N HIS A 185 -5.23 0.07 -12.55
CA HIS A 185 -3.84 0.10 -12.08
C HIS A 185 -3.04 1.20 -12.77
N ASP A 186 -3.05 1.26 -14.11
CA ASP A 186 -2.33 2.28 -14.89
C ASP A 186 -2.86 3.69 -14.59
N MET A 187 -4.16 3.84 -14.37
CA MET A 187 -4.76 5.10 -13.96
C MET A 187 -4.21 5.55 -12.61
N ALA A 188 -4.15 4.65 -11.62
CA ALA A 188 -3.63 4.96 -10.29
C ALA A 188 -2.16 5.39 -10.33
N VAL A 189 -1.32 4.62 -11.03
CA VAL A 189 0.12 4.90 -11.25
C VAL A 189 0.30 6.27 -11.92
N SER A 190 -0.44 6.51 -13.01
CA SER A 190 -0.38 7.76 -13.75
C SER A 190 -0.84 8.96 -12.94
N TYR A 191 -1.90 8.79 -12.13
CA TYR A 191 -2.39 9.87 -11.27
C TYR A 191 -1.36 10.20 -10.17
N ALA A 192 -0.84 9.18 -9.49
CA ALA A 192 0.15 9.36 -8.42
C ALA A 192 1.38 10.12 -8.93
N ALA A 193 1.98 9.70 -10.05
CA ALA A 193 3.15 10.35 -10.65
C ALA A 193 2.91 11.80 -11.05
N ARG A 194 1.70 12.11 -11.50
CA ARG A 194 1.38 13.47 -11.99
C ARG A 194 0.96 14.43 -10.89
N ASN A 195 0.46 13.95 -9.73
CA ASN A 195 -0.27 14.82 -8.82
C ASN A 195 0.19 14.74 -7.34
N CYS A 196 0.71 13.63 -6.86
CA CYS A 196 0.88 13.47 -5.41
C CYS A 196 2.04 12.61 -4.92
N GLY A 197 2.86 12.01 -5.81
CA GLY A 197 3.95 11.17 -5.33
C GLY A 197 4.98 10.82 -6.40
N VAL A 198 6.03 10.16 -5.97
CA VAL A 198 6.99 9.49 -6.84
C VAL A 198 6.50 8.08 -7.10
N VAL A 199 6.58 7.62 -8.34
CA VAL A 199 6.26 6.25 -8.74
C VAL A 199 7.54 5.54 -9.11
N ASP A 200 7.75 4.35 -8.55
CA ASP A 200 8.92 3.53 -8.83
C ASP A 200 8.61 2.04 -8.61
N THR A 201 9.58 1.17 -8.86
CA THR A 201 9.49 -0.26 -8.63
C THR A 201 9.94 -0.66 -7.23
N ALA A 202 9.46 -1.80 -6.76
CA ALA A 202 9.87 -2.37 -5.47
C ALA A 202 11.39 -2.59 -5.38
N ARG A 203 12.00 -3.05 -6.46
CA ARG A 203 13.45 -3.29 -6.50
C ARG A 203 14.27 -2.00 -6.33
N ASN A 204 13.89 -0.93 -7.00
CA ASN A 204 14.58 0.35 -6.89
C ASN A 204 14.46 0.92 -5.47
N LEU A 205 13.23 0.95 -4.93
CA LEU A 205 12.99 1.48 -3.57
C LEU A 205 13.65 0.62 -2.48
N ALA A 206 13.70 -0.70 -2.65
CA ALA A 206 14.44 -1.58 -1.75
C ALA A 206 15.96 -1.31 -1.79
N GLY A 207 16.48 -0.96 -2.96
CA GLY A 207 17.88 -0.52 -3.13
C GLY A 207 18.20 0.75 -2.37
N GLU A 208 17.29 1.72 -2.33
CA GLU A 208 17.45 2.97 -1.56
C GLU A 208 17.50 2.69 -0.04
N PHE A 209 16.75 1.71 0.47
CA PHE A 209 16.85 1.31 1.87
C PHE A 209 18.15 0.59 2.22
N ALA A 210 18.80 -0.04 1.25
CA ALA A 210 20.06 -0.75 1.45
C ALA A 210 21.30 0.14 1.21
N ALA A 211 21.14 1.35 0.66
CA ALA A 211 22.25 2.25 0.39
C ALA A 211 22.92 2.65 1.72
N PRO A 212 24.26 2.57 1.86
CA PRO A 212 24.94 3.13 3.00
C PRO A 212 24.69 4.66 3.01
N GLU A 213 24.58 5.25 4.23
CA GLU A 213 24.54 6.69 4.40
C GLU A 213 25.58 7.33 3.49
N SER A 214 25.15 8.20 2.57
CA SER A 214 26.10 8.98 1.79
C SER A 214 26.88 9.84 2.79
N GLU A 215 28.17 9.59 2.93
CA GLU A 215 29.07 10.49 3.65
C GLU A 215 28.80 11.92 3.13
N VAL A 216 28.17 12.72 3.98
CA VAL A 216 28.00 14.15 3.75
C VAL A 216 29.39 14.74 3.89
N ALA A 217 30.04 15.02 2.76
CA ALA A 217 31.31 15.73 2.69
C ALA A 217 31.09 17.24 2.85
#